data_c2f12b685649067bdcae489e03a0d8b9
#
_entry.id   c2f12b685649067bdcae489e03a0d8b9
#
_cell.length_a   1.000
_cell.length_b   1.000
_cell.length_c   1.000
_cell.angle_alpha   90.00
_cell.angle_beta   90.00
_cell.angle_gamma   90.00
#
_symmetry.space_group_name_H-M   'P 1'
#
loop_
_entity.id
_entity.type
_entity.pdbx_description
1 polymer ?
#
loop_
_entity_poly.entity_id
_entity_poly.type
_entity_poly.pdbx_seq_one_letter_code
_entity_poly.pdbx_strand_id
1 'polypeptide(L)' 'FNVELTEVGPNKVKVIKVVREVTGLGLKEAKDLVDNAPKVVKEAADKAGAEDLKKRLEDEGAKVTLK' A
#
# COMPACT_ATOMS: atom_id res chain seq x y z
N PHE A 1 8.62 9.87 -5.44
CA PHE A 1 8.54 9.18 -4.15
C PHE A 1 8.18 7.72 -4.33
N ASN A 2 8.76 6.87 -3.52
CA ASN A 2 8.35 5.47 -3.42
C ASN A 2 7.44 5.34 -2.21
N VAL A 3 6.34 4.62 -2.38
CA VAL A 3 5.39 4.37 -1.30
C VAL A 3 5.66 2.99 -0.75
N GLU A 4 6.15 2.93 0.49
CA GLU A 4 6.45 1.67 1.16
C GLU A 4 5.38 1.36 2.19
N LEU A 5 4.78 0.18 2.08
CA LEU A 5 3.87 -0.33 3.09
C LEU A 5 4.70 -0.89 4.24
N THR A 6 4.76 -0.15 5.34
CA THR A 6 5.60 -0.50 6.49
C THR A 6 4.93 -1.52 7.39
N GLU A 7 3.66 -1.32 7.70
CA GLU A 7 2.87 -2.26 8.49
C GLU A 7 1.46 -2.36 7.92
N VAL A 8 0.90 -3.54 7.95
CA VAL A 8 -0.44 -3.79 7.40
C VAL A 8 -1.55 -3.37 8.35
N GLY A 9 -1.35 -3.55 9.65
CA GLY A 9 -2.38 -3.23 10.65
C GLY A 9 -3.49 -4.28 10.71
N PRO A 10 -4.57 -3.99 11.44
CA PRO A 10 -5.63 -4.97 11.70
C PRO A 10 -6.56 -5.24 10.52
N ASN A 11 -6.63 -4.33 9.53
CA ASN A 11 -7.55 -4.44 8.41
C ASN A 11 -6.87 -4.96 7.15
N LYS A 12 -6.22 -6.10 7.25
CA LYS A 12 -5.44 -6.68 6.15
C LYS A 12 -6.22 -6.80 4.84
N VAL A 13 -7.46 -7.29 4.90
CA VAL A 13 -8.28 -7.46 3.71
C VAL A 13 -8.53 -6.13 3.00
N LYS A 14 -8.81 -5.09 3.75
CA LYS A 14 -9.02 -3.75 3.20
C LYS A 14 -7.73 -3.17 2.61
N VAL A 15 -6.60 -3.40 3.25
CA VAL A 15 -5.29 -2.99 2.74
C VAL A 15 -4.99 -3.68 1.41
N ILE A 16 -5.26 -4.98 1.32
CA ILE A 16 -5.10 -5.73 0.08
C ILE A 16 -5.95 -5.12 -1.03
N LYS A 17 -7.19 -4.77 -0.72
CA LYS A 17 -8.10 -4.17 -1.69
C LYS A 17 -7.57 -2.84 -2.22
N VAL A 18 -7.08 -1.98 -1.33
CA VAL A 18 -6.49 -0.69 -1.74
C VAL A 18 -5.25 -0.92 -2.60
N VAL A 19 -4.38 -1.84 -2.21
CA VAL A 19 -3.18 -2.17 -2.98
C VAL A 19 -3.56 -2.64 -4.39
N ARG A 20 -4.58 -3.47 -4.52
CA ARG A 20 -5.07 -3.91 -5.83
C ARG A 20 -5.52 -2.74 -6.69
N GLU A 21 -6.27 -1.81 -6.11
CA GLU A 21 -6.79 -0.66 -6.84
C GLU A 21 -5.69 0.25 -7.35
N VAL A 22 -4.67 0.48 -6.54
CA VAL A 22 -3.60 1.43 -6.90
C VAL A 22 -2.49 0.82 -7.74
N THR A 23 -2.29 -0.49 -7.66
CA THR A 23 -1.21 -1.17 -8.41
C THR A 23 -1.72 -1.92 -9.64
N GLY A 24 -3.00 -2.21 -9.70
CA GLY A 24 -3.57 -3.02 -10.77
C GLY A 24 -3.21 -4.50 -10.70
N LEU A 25 -2.63 -4.94 -9.59
CA LEU A 25 -2.27 -6.35 -9.40
C LEU A 25 -3.49 -7.21 -9.15
N GLY A 26 -3.36 -8.51 -9.42
CA GLY A 26 -4.38 -9.48 -9.06
C GLY A 26 -4.45 -9.67 -7.54
N LEU A 27 -5.55 -10.30 -7.09
CA LEU A 27 -5.75 -10.53 -5.66
C LEU A 27 -4.59 -11.28 -5.01
N LYS A 28 -4.11 -12.34 -5.66
CA LYS A 28 -3.00 -13.14 -5.14
C LYS A 28 -1.73 -12.33 -5.00
N GLU A 29 -1.40 -11.54 -6.03
CA GLU A 29 -0.19 -10.72 -6.03
C GLU A 29 -0.26 -9.62 -4.99
N ALA A 30 -1.40 -8.96 -4.86
CA ALA A 30 -1.61 -7.94 -3.86
C ALA A 30 -1.51 -8.52 -2.45
N LYS A 31 -2.08 -9.71 -2.25
CA LYS A 31 -1.99 -10.41 -0.97
C LYS A 31 -0.54 -10.76 -0.63
N ASP A 32 0.20 -11.29 -1.59
CA ASP A 32 1.61 -11.64 -1.39
C ASP A 32 2.43 -10.40 -1.03
N LEU A 33 2.17 -9.29 -1.69
CA LEU A 33 2.85 -8.04 -1.42
C LEU A 33 2.57 -7.54 0.00
N VAL A 34 1.32 -7.59 0.41
CA VAL A 34 0.90 -7.18 1.75
C VAL A 34 1.47 -8.13 2.82
N ASP A 35 1.48 -9.43 2.56
CA ASP A 35 2.03 -10.43 3.48
C ASP A 35 3.54 -10.28 3.68
N ASN A 36 4.23 -9.70 2.73
CA ASN A 36 5.68 -9.48 2.78
C ASN A 36 6.06 -8.06 3.23
N ALA A 37 5.15 -7.33 3.85
CA ALA A 37 5.47 -6.00 4.38
C ALA A 37 6.63 -6.10 5.40
N PRO A 38 7.54 -5.12 5.48
CA PRO A 38 7.56 -3.87 4.72
C PRO A 38 7.98 -4.07 3.26
N LYS A 39 7.24 -3.45 2.35
CA LYS A 39 7.54 -3.57 0.93
C LYS A 39 7.01 -2.35 0.16
N VAL A 40 7.71 -1.96 -0.89
CA VAL A 40 7.29 -0.85 -1.73
C VAL A 40 6.09 -1.30 -2.57
N VAL A 41 4.97 -0.58 -2.42
CA VAL A 41 3.73 -0.88 -3.16
C VAL A 41 3.63 -0.05 -4.43
N LYS A 42 4.31 1.08 -4.49
CA LYS A 42 4.35 1.92 -5.69
C LYS A 42 5.68 2.66 -5.76
N GLU A 43 6.31 2.62 -6.93
CA GLU A 43 7.56 3.31 -7.18
C GLU A 43 7.32 4.54 -8.07
N ALA A 44 8.18 5.54 -7.92
CA ALA A 44 8.18 6.75 -8.74
C ALA A 44 6.82 7.46 -8.79
N ALA A 45 6.07 7.41 -7.69
CA ALA A 45 4.83 8.15 -7.58
C ALA A 45 5.12 9.65 -7.43
N ASP A 46 4.25 10.49 -7.99
CA ASP A 46 4.37 11.91 -7.74
C ASP A 46 3.91 12.21 -6.30
N LYS A 47 4.19 13.42 -5.82
CA LYS A 47 3.87 13.78 -4.45
C LYS A 47 2.39 13.63 -4.12
N ALA A 48 1.52 14.12 -5.00
CA ALA A 48 0.08 14.04 -4.79
C ALA A 48 -0.42 12.59 -4.76
N GLY A 49 0.05 11.76 -5.69
CA GLY A 49 -0.31 10.34 -5.73
C GLY A 49 0.22 9.58 -4.54
N ALA A 50 1.46 9.86 -4.13
CA ALA A 50 2.06 9.21 -2.97
C ALA A 50 1.31 9.56 -1.68
N GLU A 51 0.96 10.82 -1.49
CA GLU A 51 0.20 11.26 -0.32
C GLU A 51 -1.21 10.66 -0.29
N ASP A 52 -1.87 10.60 -1.44
CA ASP A 52 -3.21 10.01 -1.55
C ASP A 52 -3.18 8.52 -1.18
N LEU A 53 -2.22 7.79 -1.71
CA LEU A 53 -2.05 6.38 -1.41
C LEU A 53 -1.74 6.16 0.06
N LYS A 54 -0.85 6.96 0.61
CA LYS A 54 -0.52 6.91 2.03
C LYS A 54 -1.77 7.10 2.89
N LYS A 55 -2.56 8.12 2.57
CA LYS A 55 -3.78 8.41 3.31
C LYS A 55 -4.77 7.26 3.24
N ARG A 56 -4.98 6.69 2.07
CA ARG A 56 -5.89 5.55 1.89
C ARG A 56 -5.47 4.35 2.72
N LEU A 57 -4.19 4.03 2.72
CA LEU A 57 -3.68 2.91 3.49
C LEU A 57 -3.74 3.17 4.99
N GLU A 58 -3.43 4.39 5.41
CA GLU A 58 -3.52 4.75 6.83
C GLU A 58 -4.96 4.75 7.33
N ASP A 59 -5.92 5.13 6.50
CA ASP A 59 -7.34 5.05 6.83
C ASP A 59 -7.78 3.61 7.12
N GLU A 60 -7.09 2.64 6.55
CA GLU A 60 -7.35 1.21 6.80
C GLU A 60 -6.48 0.65 7.92
N GLY A 61 -5.78 1.50 8.66
CA GLY A 61 -4.96 1.09 9.78
C GLY A 61 -3.53 0.68 9.46
N ALA A 62 -3.13 0.79 8.20
CA ALA A 62 -1.76 0.47 7.80
C ALA A 62 -0.81 1.63 8.08
N LYS A 63 0.48 1.33 8.13
CA LYS A 63 1.53 2.34 8.20
C LYS A 63 2.28 2.40 6.89
N VAL A 64 2.52 3.60 6.42
CA VAL A 64 3.14 3.85 5.13
C VAL A 64 4.29 4.83 5.28
N THR A 65 5.38 4.57 4.59
CA THR A 65 6.55 5.45 4.56
C THR A 65 6.76 5.93 3.12
N LEU A 66 6.97 7.21 2.95
CA LEU A 66 7.34 7.79 1.66
C LEU A 66 8.86 7.93 1.60
N LYS A 67 9.44 7.42 0.53
CA LYS A 67 10.91 7.47 0.35
C LYS A 67 11.32 8.13 -0.95
#